data_f0b525d50a6ebf1f227dcb94d1d9c0c0
#
_entry.id   f0b525d50a6ebf1f227dcb94d1d9c0c0
#
_cell.length_a   1.000
_cell.length_b   1.000
_cell.length_c   1.000
_cell.angle_alpha   90.00
_cell.angle_beta   90.00
_cell.angle_gamma   90.00
#
_symmetry.space_group_name_H-M   'P 1'
#
loop_
_entity.id
_entity.type
_entity.pdbx_description
1 polymer ?
#
loop_
_entity_poly.entity_id
_entity_poly.type
_entity_poly.pdbx_seq_one_letter_code
_entity_poly.pdbx_strand_id
1 'polypeptide(L)'
;MGRCYDFNEYVDRKNSHAEKWNNMISAGAQKNDHSILSMSIADMEFKCCDEILEALKEPISNGVIGYDCPCEKFFSSFIKWEKEKNNWDIKKEWIVPVPGVVPGIANTILRNTKEGDAVIINTPVYPPFFNAIQ
;
A
#
# COMPACT_ATOMS: atom_id res chain seq x y z
N MET A 1 -3.43 25.84 -13.30
CA MET A 1 -2.14 25.86 -12.59
C MET A 1 -2.07 24.59 -11.75
N GLY A 2 -1.02 23.77 -11.92
CA GLY A 2 -0.82 22.59 -11.07
C GLY A 2 -0.56 23.03 -9.62
N ARG A 3 -1.12 22.30 -8.66
CA ARG A 3 -0.83 22.52 -7.24
C ARG A 3 0.65 22.24 -6.98
N CYS A 4 1.29 23.07 -6.19
CA CYS A 4 2.68 22.87 -5.76
C CYS A 4 2.66 22.24 -4.37
N TYR A 5 3.26 21.06 -4.24
CA TYR A 5 3.39 20.36 -2.95
C TYR A 5 4.77 20.64 -2.36
N ASP A 6 4.80 20.92 -1.05
CA ASP A 6 6.05 21.09 -0.32
C ASP A 6 6.55 19.74 0.21
N PHE A 7 7.53 19.17 -0.46
CA PHE A 7 8.19 17.93 -0.04
C PHE A 7 9.26 18.12 1.04
N ASN A 8 9.50 19.37 1.48
CA ASN A 8 10.40 19.66 2.60
C ASN A 8 9.63 19.82 3.93
N GLU A 9 8.30 19.83 3.88
CA GLU A 9 7.47 19.93 5.08
C GLU A 9 7.63 18.66 5.92
N TYR A 10 8.15 18.83 7.13
CA TYR A 10 8.27 17.73 8.09
C TYR A 10 6.92 17.46 8.78
N VAL A 11 6.46 16.22 8.69
CA VAL A 11 5.26 15.75 9.40
C VAL A 11 5.71 14.81 10.51
N ASP A 12 5.58 15.23 11.78
CA ASP A 12 5.92 14.37 12.92
C ASP A 12 4.85 13.29 13.12
N ARG A 13 5.24 12.03 12.85
CA ARG A 13 4.40 10.85 13.02
C ARG A 13 4.84 9.93 14.16
N LYS A 14 5.81 10.33 14.95
CA LYS A 14 6.35 9.50 16.05
C LYS A 14 5.32 9.14 17.13
N ASN A 15 4.25 9.93 17.26
CA ASN A 15 3.17 9.70 18.21
C ASN A 15 1.84 9.28 17.56
N SER A 16 1.86 8.87 16.28
CA SER A 16 0.66 8.59 15.48
C SER A 16 0.34 7.10 15.36
N HIS A 17 0.91 6.22 16.17
CA HIS A 17 0.83 4.77 16.03
C HIS A 17 1.40 4.23 14.70
N ALA A 18 2.21 5.01 13.98
CA ALA A 18 2.87 4.57 12.77
C ALA A 18 3.84 3.42 13.08
N GLU A 19 3.64 2.28 12.48
CA GLU A 19 4.38 1.05 12.76
C GLU A 19 5.89 1.23 12.57
N LYS A 20 6.32 1.91 11.53
CA LYS A 20 7.73 2.19 11.27
C LYS A 20 8.42 2.94 12.42
N TRP A 21 7.73 3.88 13.05
CA TRP A 21 8.25 4.64 14.18
C TRP A 21 8.21 3.82 15.48
N ASN A 22 7.14 3.07 15.71
CA ASN A 22 7.03 2.18 16.86
C ASN A 22 8.11 1.10 16.83
N ASN A 23 8.39 0.50 15.67
CA ASN A 23 9.43 -0.50 15.50
C ASN A 23 10.82 0.07 15.77
N MET A 24 11.11 1.29 15.33
CA MET A 24 12.39 1.96 15.63
C MET A 24 12.55 2.25 17.11
N ILE A 25 11.51 2.73 17.78
CA ILE A 25 11.53 2.99 19.23
C ILE A 25 11.73 1.69 19.99
N SER A 26 11.06 0.61 19.59
CA SER A 26 11.21 -0.73 20.16
C SER A 26 12.63 -1.29 19.96
N ALA A 27 13.31 -0.91 18.88
CA ALA A 27 14.69 -1.25 18.60
C ALA A 27 15.72 -0.38 19.33
N GLY A 28 15.27 0.53 20.20
CA GLY A 28 16.13 1.36 21.04
C GLY A 28 16.38 2.80 20.57
N ALA A 29 15.73 3.24 19.49
CA ALA A 29 15.81 4.61 19.06
C ALA A 29 15.12 5.54 20.07
N GLN A 30 15.73 6.69 20.37
CA GLN A 30 15.11 7.65 21.27
C GLN A 30 13.92 8.33 20.58
N LYS A 31 12.78 8.41 21.28
CA LYS A 31 11.51 8.94 20.74
C LYS A 31 11.64 10.39 20.20
N ASN A 32 12.53 11.18 20.78
CA ASN A 32 12.74 12.60 20.42
C ASN A 32 14.00 12.82 19.55
N ASP A 33 14.62 11.77 19.05
CA ASP A 33 15.76 11.92 18.15
C ASP A 33 15.29 12.27 16.74
N HIS A 34 15.43 13.54 16.38
CA HIS A 34 15.07 14.06 15.06
C HIS A 34 16.16 13.83 14.00
N SER A 35 17.33 13.31 14.38
CA SER A 35 18.40 12.98 13.44
C SER A 35 18.15 11.66 12.70
N ILE A 36 17.25 10.82 13.19
CA ILE A 36 16.96 9.51 12.65
C ILE A 36 15.81 9.59 11.63
N LEU A 37 16.06 9.10 10.42
CA LEU A 37 15.07 8.93 9.38
C LEU A 37 14.63 7.47 9.31
N SER A 38 13.33 7.22 9.46
CA SER A 38 12.80 5.88 9.28
C SER A 38 12.63 5.55 7.79
N MET A 39 13.30 4.48 7.34
CA MET A 39 13.19 3.98 5.96
C MET A 39 12.73 2.53 5.90
N SER A 40 12.17 1.99 6.99
CA SER A 40 11.88 0.57 7.13
C SER A 40 10.60 0.11 6.45
N ILE A 41 9.60 0.94 6.37
CA ILE A 41 8.30 0.65 5.74
C ILE A 41 8.07 1.63 4.61
N ALA A 42 7.42 1.19 3.54
CA ALA A 42 7.26 1.97 2.31
C ALA A 42 6.18 3.07 2.40
N ASP A 43 5.60 3.34 3.57
CA ASP A 43 4.80 4.54 3.79
C ASP A 43 5.69 5.79 3.88
N MET A 44 5.35 6.81 3.14
CA MET A 44 6.16 8.03 3.03
C MET A 44 5.83 9.02 4.16
N GLU A 45 6.81 9.88 4.49
CA GLU A 45 6.62 10.99 5.45
C GLU A 45 6.09 12.27 4.79
N PHE A 46 5.75 12.21 3.50
CA PHE A 46 5.15 13.33 2.78
C PHE A 46 3.64 13.35 2.99
N LYS A 47 3.07 14.55 3.04
CA LYS A 47 1.62 14.72 3.01
C LYS A 47 1.02 14.10 1.75
N CYS A 48 -0.11 13.45 1.91
CA CYS A 48 -0.91 12.98 0.78
C CYS A 48 -1.42 14.17 -0.02
N CYS A 49 -1.56 14.04 -1.34
CA CYS A 49 -2.07 15.12 -2.18
C CYS A 49 -3.53 15.44 -1.84
N ASP A 50 -3.87 16.73 -1.95
CA ASP A 50 -5.19 17.23 -1.56
C ASP A 50 -6.33 16.56 -2.33
N GLU A 51 -6.11 16.22 -3.61
CA GLU A 51 -7.11 15.55 -4.44
C GLU A 51 -7.54 14.19 -3.86
N ILE A 52 -6.60 13.44 -3.28
CA ILE A 52 -6.92 12.17 -2.60
C ILE A 52 -7.65 12.45 -1.29
N LEU A 53 -7.19 13.45 -0.51
CA LEU A 53 -7.81 13.78 0.77
C LEU A 53 -9.26 14.27 0.57
N GLU A 54 -9.52 15.10 -0.43
CA GLU A 54 -10.87 15.58 -0.75
C GLU A 54 -11.77 14.41 -1.21
N ALA A 55 -11.25 13.52 -2.09
CA ALA A 55 -11.99 12.35 -2.53
C ALA A 55 -12.36 11.38 -1.39
N LEU A 56 -11.55 11.32 -0.33
CA LEU A 56 -11.84 10.52 0.85
C LEU A 56 -12.84 11.20 1.80
N LYS A 57 -12.87 12.52 1.87
CA LYS A 57 -13.82 13.28 2.71
C LYS A 57 -15.25 13.12 2.26
N GLU A 58 -15.50 13.08 0.96
CA GLU A 58 -16.85 12.99 0.40
C GLU A 58 -17.65 11.79 0.95
N PRO A 59 -17.19 10.53 0.80
CA PRO A 59 -17.92 9.38 1.32
C PRO A 59 -18.05 9.39 2.85
N ILE A 60 -17.04 9.91 3.57
CA ILE A 60 -17.10 10.03 5.03
C ILE A 60 -18.18 11.03 5.46
N SER A 61 -18.33 12.14 4.76
CA SER A 61 -19.32 13.17 5.07
C SER A 61 -20.76 12.69 4.92
N ASN A 62 -21.02 11.66 4.13
CA ASN A 62 -22.32 11.03 4.00
C ASN A 62 -22.78 10.29 5.26
N GLY A 63 -21.85 10.02 6.20
CA GLY A 63 -22.15 9.43 7.51
C GLY A 63 -22.55 7.96 7.51
N VAL A 64 -22.56 7.30 6.36
CA VAL A 64 -22.86 5.87 6.22
C VAL A 64 -21.64 5.15 5.66
N ILE A 65 -21.07 4.27 6.45
CA ILE A 65 -19.94 3.41 6.05
C ILE A 65 -20.47 2.01 5.86
N GLY A 66 -20.59 1.59 4.61
CA GLY A 66 -21.15 0.30 4.22
C GLY A 66 -20.16 -0.59 3.50
N TYR A 67 -20.68 -1.64 2.89
CA TYR A 67 -19.91 -2.50 1.99
C TYR A 67 -19.97 -1.93 0.58
N ASP A 68 -18.81 -1.59 0.03
CA ASP A 68 -18.67 -1.13 -1.34
C ASP A 68 -18.12 -2.22 -2.25
N CYS A 69 -18.40 -2.12 -3.54
CA CYS A 69 -17.76 -2.91 -4.57
C CYS A 69 -16.94 -2.00 -5.51
N PRO A 70 -15.87 -2.53 -6.12
CA PRO A 70 -15.10 -1.76 -7.08
C PRO A 70 -15.97 -1.27 -8.24
N CYS A 71 -16.01 0.04 -8.43
CA CYS A 71 -16.78 0.67 -9.49
C CYS A 71 -16.07 0.61 -10.85
N GLU A 72 -16.76 0.92 -11.92
CA GLU A 72 -16.21 0.93 -13.28
C GLU A 72 -15.00 1.87 -13.42
N LYS A 73 -15.04 3.01 -12.71
CA LYS A 73 -13.93 3.97 -12.69
C LYS A 73 -12.66 3.40 -12.05
N PHE A 74 -12.79 2.53 -11.05
CA PHE A 74 -11.66 1.82 -10.45
C PHE A 74 -10.91 1.00 -11.50
N PHE A 75 -11.62 0.14 -12.23
CA PHE A 75 -11.02 -0.71 -13.26
C PHE A 75 -10.43 0.11 -14.42
N SER A 76 -11.16 1.07 -14.93
CA SER A 76 -10.71 1.90 -16.06
C SER A 76 -9.47 2.73 -15.72
N SER A 77 -9.39 3.25 -14.48
CA SER A 77 -8.22 3.99 -14.02
C SER A 77 -6.98 3.11 -13.93
N PHE A 78 -7.14 1.88 -13.42
CA PHE A 78 -6.04 0.93 -13.31
C PHE A 78 -5.57 0.46 -14.70
N ILE A 79 -6.49 0.11 -15.59
CA ILE A 79 -6.17 -0.27 -16.98
C ILE A 79 -5.39 0.86 -17.69
N LYS A 80 -5.87 2.10 -17.54
CA LYS A 80 -5.19 3.27 -18.10
C LYS A 80 -3.78 3.43 -17.54
N TRP A 81 -3.62 3.30 -16.22
CA TRP A 81 -2.31 3.39 -15.57
C TRP A 81 -1.32 2.34 -16.11
N GLU A 82 -1.74 1.08 -16.19
CA GLU A 82 -0.89 -0.01 -16.70
C GLU A 82 -0.49 0.24 -18.16
N LYS A 83 -1.41 0.72 -18.98
CA LYS A 83 -1.10 1.08 -20.37
C LYS A 83 -0.10 2.22 -20.46
N GLU A 84 -0.31 3.30 -19.71
CA GLU A 84 0.52 4.52 -19.81
C GLU A 84 1.90 4.36 -19.17
N LYS A 85 2.00 3.64 -18.05
CA LYS A 85 3.25 3.52 -17.28
C LYS A 85 4.06 2.29 -17.63
N ASN A 86 3.40 1.18 -17.91
CA ASN A 86 4.03 -0.11 -18.12
C ASN A 86 3.89 -0.62 -19.55
N ASN A 87 3.22 0.13 -20.43
CA ASN A 87 2.87 -0.28 -21.80
C ASN A 87 2.22 -1.68 -21.83
N TRP A 88 1.39 -1.96 -20.84
CA TRP A 88 0.73 -3.24 -20.69
C TRP A 88 -0.78 -3.13 -20.92
N ASP A 89 -1.27 -3.86 -21.94
CA ASP A 89 -2.70 -3.91 -22.26
C ASP A 89 -3.35 -5.01 -21.43
N ILE A 90 -4.06 -4.62 -20.38
CA ILE A 90 -4.80 -5.53 -19.50
C ILE A 90 -6.30 -5.41 -19.74
N LYS A 91 -7.04 -6.48 -19.42
CA LYS A 91 -8.49 -6.52 -19.50
C LYS A 91 -9.11 -6.47 -18.12
N LYS A 92 -10.32 -5.92 -18.02
CA LYS A 92 -11.05 -5.81 -16.76
C LYS A 92 -11.21 -7.16 -16.05
N GLU A 93 -11.51 -8.19 -16.79
CA GLU A 93 -11.71 -9.56 -16.29
C GLU A 93 -10.44 -10.21 -15.72
N TRP A 94 -9.27 -9.60 -15.92
CA TRP A 94 -8.01 -10.05 -15.34
C TRP A 94 -7.72 -9.40 -13.97
N ILE A 95 -8.55 -8.42 -13.57
CA ILE A 95 -8.33 -7.65 -12.36
C ILE A 95 -9.20 -8.22 -11.25
N VAL A 96 -8.56 -8.73 -10.22
CA VAL A 96 -9.22 -9.23 -9.02
C VAL A 96 -8.80 -8.35 -7.83
N PRO A 97 -9.68 -7.49 -7.32
CA PRO A 97 -9.41 -6.71 -6.12
C PRO A 97 -9.24 -7.62 -4.90
N VAL A 98 -8.18 -7.37 -4.14
CA VAL A 98 -7.87 -8.11 -2.89
C VAL A 98 -7.52 -7.11 -1.78
N PRO A 99 -7.75 -7.43 -0.50
CA PRO A 99 -7.44 -6.53 0.61
C PRO A 99 -5.94 -6.52 0.95
N GLY A 100 -5.10 -6.25 -0.05
CA GLY A 100 -3.65 -6.21 0.06
C GLY A 100 -2.93 -7.29 -0.74
N VAL A 101 -1.67 -7.01 -1.10
CA VAL A 101 -0.87 -7.90 -1.96
C VAL A 101 -0.52 -9.22 -1.27
N VAL A 102 -0.16 -9.19 0.02
CA VAL A 102 0.22 -10.42 0.76
C VAL A 102 -0.93 -11.41 0.85
N PRO A 103 -2.16 -11.02 1.26
CA PRO A 103 -3.33 -11.90 1.15
C PRO A 103 -3.61 -12.40 -0.27
N GLY A 104 -3.40 -11.56 -1.28
CA GLY A 104 -3.54 -11.95 -2.68
C GLY A 104 -2.57 -13.05 -3.08
N ILE A 105 -1.29 -12.93 -2.68
CA ILE A 105 -0.27 -13.96 -2.92
C ILE A 105 -0.63 -15.25 -2.19
N ALA A 106 -0.95 -15.18 -0.90
CA ALA A 106 -1.33 -16.36 -0.11
C ALA A 106 -2.52 -17.12 -0.73
N ASN A 107 -3.58 -16.39 -1.09
CA ASN A 107 -4.75 -17.00 -1.76
C ASN A 107 -4.40 -17.63 -3.11
N THR A 108 -3.49 -17.01 -3.86
CA THR A 108 -3.03 -17.55 -5.15
C THR A 108 -2.26 -18.85 -4.96
N ILE A 109 -1.37 -18.90 -3.97
CA ILE A 109 -0.62 -20.11 -3.61
C ILE A 109 -1.59 -21.22 -3.19
N LEU A 110 -2.45 -20.96 -2.20
CA LEU A 110 -3.43 -21.92 -1.71
C LEU A 110 -4.35 -22.49 -2.79
N ARG A 111 -4.68 -21.69 -3.80
CA ARG A 111 -5.55 -22.11 -4.90
C ARG A 111 -4.85 -22.99 -5.92
N ASN A 112 -3.55 -22.79 -6.14
CA ASN A 112 -2.81 -23.39 -7.26
C ASN A 112 -1.78 -24.44 -6.83
N THR A 113 -1.55 -24.63 -5.52
CA THR A 113 -0.58 -25.59 -4.98
C THR A 113 -1.24 -26.52 -3.97
N LYS A 114 -0.54 -27.61 -3.66
CA LYS A 114 -0.87 -28.57 -2.60
C LYS A 114 0.29 -28.63 -1.61
N GLU A 115 0.05 -29.17 -0.45
CA GLU A 115 1.10 -29.43 0.53
C GLU A 115 2.25 -30.26 -0.07
N GLY A 116 3.48 -29.76 0.08
CA GLY A 116 4.68 -30.33 -0.51
C GLY A 116 5.07 -29.79 -1.89
N ASP A 117 4.25 -28.98 -2.53
CA ASP A 117 4.62 -28.28 -3.76
C ASP A 117 5.64 -27.17 -3.47
N ALA A 118 6.51 -26.87 -4.44
CA ALA A 118 7.51 -25.83 -4.32
C ALA A 118 7.05 -24.51 -4.92
N VAL A 119 7.32 -23.41 -4.22
CA VAL A 119 7.10 -22.05 -4.71
C VAL A 119 8.44 -21.34 -4.87
N ILE A 120 8.71 -20.78 -6.04
CA ILE A 120 9.95 -20.04 -6.33
C ILE A 120 9.75 -18.57 -6.03
N ILE A 121 10.66 -17.98 -5.26
CA ILE A 121 10.72 -16.54 -5.03
C ILE A 121 12.12 -16.02 -5.33
N ASN A 122 12.18 -14.78 -5.81
CA ASN A 122 13.46 -14.09 -6.03
C ASN A 122 13.94 -13.47 -4.72
N THR A 123 15.20 -13.63 -4.37
CA THR A 123 15.81 -13.04 -3.18
C THR A 123 16.91 -12.04 -3.56
N PRO A 124 17.10 -10.95 -2.78
CA PRO A 124 16.36 -10.56 -1.57
C PRO A 124 14.93 -10.08 -1.89
N VAL A 125 13.96 -10.35 -1.00
CA VAL A 125 12.54 -10.02 -1.19
C VAL A 125 11.91 -9.59 0.14
N TYR A 126 10.76 -8.95 0.07
CA TYR A 126 9.97 -8.54 1.23
C TYR A 126 9.60 -9.75 2.12
N PRO A 127 9.99 -9.74 3.41
CA PRO A 127 9.88 -10.92 4.28
C PRO A 127 8.50 -11.60 4.34
N PRO A 128 7.37 -10.86 4.33
CA PRO A 128 6.04 -11.49 4.32
C PRO A 128 5.77 -12.44 3.15
N PHE A 129 6.53 -12.37 2.05
CA PHE A 129 6.38 -13.31 0.95
C PHE A 129 6.88 -14.70 1.33
N PHE A 130 7.93 -14.81 2.15
CA PHE A 130 8.34 -16.08 2.73
C PHE A 130 7.25 -16.69 3.62
N ASN A 131 6.63 -15.86 4.47
CA ASN A 131 5.59 -16.31 5.38
C ASN A 131 4.33 -16.78 4.64
N ALA A 132 4.09 -16.26 3.44
CA ALA A 132 2.94 -16.67 2.62
C ALA A 132 3.13 -18.05 1.95
N ILE A 133 4.35 -18.63 1.99
CA ILE A 133 4.68 -19.92 1.38
C ILE A 133 4.75 -21.04 2.44
N GLN A 134 5.02 -20.68 3.69
CA GLN A 134 5.08 -21.59 4.84
C GLN A 134 3.70 -21.97 5.36
#